data_5322e3b4974c8959114b873e9d52996e
#
_entry.id   5322e3b4974c8959114b873e9d52996e
#
_cell.length_a   1.000
_cell.length_b   1.000
_cell.length_c   1.000
_cell.angle_alpha   90.00
_cell.angle_beta   90.00
_cell.angle_gamma   90.00
#
_symmetry.space_group_name_H-M   'P 1'
#
loop_
_entity.id
_entity.type
_entity.pdbx_description
1 polymer ?
#
loop_
_entity_poly.entity_id
_entity_poly.type
_entity_poly.pdbx_seq_one_letter_code
_entity_poly.pdbx_strand_id
1 'polypeptide(L)'
;MNKISFEQVTPHVFLQRGNLHSDVWQQPNLTFDKGKFYLIEAASGHGKSTFCSYVLGYRQDYQGTVRFDNTDVCMFSTAEWVNIRQRCVSQLFQELRLFPELTALENVQLKNQLTHFKSETQIRQWFEQLGIADKIDARVGQMSFGQQQRVAALRALVQPFDFLLADEPISHLDDVNAEVLGKLMADEAKQQGATLIITSIGKHPHLLYDKTLKL
;
A
#
# COMPACT_ATOMS: atom_id res chain seq x y z
N MET A 1 -14.29 7.13 -0.32
CA MET A 1 -14.49 5.65 -0.19
C MET A 1 -14.43 5.29 1.28
N ASN A 2 -15.42 4.56 1.81
CA ASN A 2 -15.54 4.29 3.24
C ASN A 2 -15.18 2.85 3.63
N LYS A 3 -15.30 1.90 2.71
CA LYS A 3 -14.95 0.49 2.95
C LYS A 3 -14.55 -0.22 1.68
N ILE A 4 -13.71 -1.25 1.86
CA ILE A 4 -13.43 -2.29 0.86
C ILE A 4 -13.98 -3.59 1.42
N SER A 5 -14.75 -4.35 0.64
CA SER A 5 -15.28 -5.65 1.06
C SER A 5 -14.91 -6.76 0.08
N PHE A 6 -14.66 -7.93 0.65
CA PHE A 6 -14.39 -9.19 -0.04
C PHE A 6 -15.48 -10.17 0.36
N GLU A 7 -16.31 -10.58 -0.61
CA GLU A 7 -17.43 -11.49 -0.40
C GLU A 7 -17.10 -12.83 -1.09
N GLN A 8 -16.76 -13.86 -0.30
CA GLN A 8 -16.37 -15.20 -0.76
C GLN A 8 -15.24 -15.20 -1.81
N VAL A 9 -14.33 -14.24 -1.74
CA VAL A 9 -13.26 -14.10 -2.74
C VAL A 9 -12.28 -15.25 -2.64
N THR A 10 -12.09 -15.96 -3.75
CA THR A 10 -11.12 -17.05 -3.88
C THR A 10 -10.31 -16.84 -5.17
N PRO A 11 -8.99 -16.59 -5.08
CA PRO A 11 -8.13 -16.53 -6.25
C PRO A 11 -8.20 -17.84 -7.05
N HIS A 12 -8.24 -17.77 -8.38
CA HIS A 12 -8.31 -18.95 -9.25
C HIS A 12 -7.17 -19.94 -8.99
N VAL A 13 -5.98 -19.43 -8.64
CA VAL A 13 -4.80 -20.27 -8.31
C VAL A 13 -4.98 -21.11 -7.04
N PHE A 14 -5.97 -20.81 -6.21
CA PHE A 14 -6.26 -21.53 -4.97
C PHE A 14 -7.51 -22.41 -5.06
N LEU A 15 -8.28 -22.37 -6.14
CA LEU A 15 -9.53 -23.15 -6.28
C LEU A 15 -9.33 -24.66 -6.13
N GLN A 16 -8.16 -25.17 -6.51
CA GLN A 16 -7.84 -26.60 -6.41
C GLN A 16 -7.23 -27.01 -5.06
N ARG A 17 -6.97 -26.07 -4.16
CA ARG A 17 -6.26 -26.34 -2.89
C ARG A 17 -7.18 -26.76 -1.71
N GLY A 18 -8.48 -26.99 -1.97
CA GLY A 18 -9.44 -27.32 -0.92
C GLY A 18 -9.69 -26.16 0.07
N ASN A 19 -9.94 -26.48 1.35
CA ASN A 19 -10.14 -25.45 2.38
C ASN A 19 -8.84 -24.67 2.62
N LEU A 20 -8.88 -23.39 2.29
CA LEU A 20 -7.83 -22.45 2.65
C LEU A 20 -8.07 -22.02 4.12
N HIS A 21 -7.09 -22.29 4.98
CA HIS A 21 -7.09 -21.69 6.32
C HIS A 21 -6.62 -20.24 6.22
N SER A 22 -7.54 -19.35 5.82
CA SER A 22 -7.26 -17.94 5.57
C SER A 22 -8.37 -17.07 6.19
N ASP A 23 -7.95 -15.98 6.84
CA ASP A 23 -8.88 -14.96 7.34
C ASP A 23 -9.31 -13.97 6.24
N VAL A 24 -8.77 -14.11 5.03
CA VAL A 24 -9.04 -13.23 3.89
C VAL A 24 -9.81 -13.96 2.79
N TRP A 25 -9.30 -15.13 2.37
CA TRP A 25 -9.89 -15.89 1.27
C TRP A 25 -11.07 -16.74 1.75
N GLN A 26 -12.08 -16.91 0.92
CA GLN A 26 -13.28 -17.70 1.16
C GLN A 26 -14.13 -17.20 2.34
N GLN A 27 -13.84 -16.04 2.91
CA GLN A 27 -14.67 -15.47 3.97
C GLN A 27 -16.02 -15.04 3.39
N PRO A 28 -17.15 -15.33 4.11
CA PRO A 28 -18.47 -14.90 3.67
C PRO A 28 -18.56 -13.39 3.40
N ASN A 29 -17.94 -12.61 4.28
CA ASN A 29 -17.82 -11.17 4.15
C ASN A 29 -16.65 -10.67 5.02
N LEU A 30 -15.60 -10.19 4.38
CA LEU A 30 -14.49 -9.49 5.03
C LEU A 30 -14.52 -8.02 4.64
N THR A 31 -14.50 -7.12 5.63
CA THR A 31 -14.48 -5.68 5.39
C THR A 31 -13.22 -5.02 5.95
N PHE A 32 -12.74 -4.05 5.20
CA PHE A 32 -11.72 -3.08 5.61
C PHE A 32 -12.40 -1.71 5.68
N ASP A 33 -12.62 -1.19 6.88
CA ASP A 33 -13.32 0.07 7.10
C ASP A 33 -12.33 1.23 7.13
N LYS A 34 -12.72 2.39 6.59
CA LYS A 34 -11.91 3.61 6.60
C LYS A 34 -11.53 4.03 8.02
N GLY A 35 -10.30 4.52 8.19
CA GLY A 35 -9.77 5.01 9.46
C GLY A 35 -9.21 3.93 10.38
N LYS A 36 -9.14 2.66 9.94
CA LYS A 36 -8.58 1.54 10.71
C LYS A 36 -7.26 1.05 10.16
N PHE A 37 -6.47 0.41 11.02
CA PHE A 37 -5.18 -0.18 10.66
C PHE A 37 -5.26 -1.70 10.67
N TYR A 38 -4.85 -2.30 9.57
CA TYR A 38 -4.89 -3.75 9.36
C TYR A 38 -3.49 -4.29 9.09
N LEU A 39 -3.18 -5.43 9.70
CA LEU A 39 -2.01 -6.23 9.37
C LEU A 39 -2.48 -7.52 8.68
N ILE A 40 -1.91 -7.84 7.53
CA ILE A 40 -2.14 -9.09 6.80
C ILE A 40 -0.83 -9.87 6.81
N GLU A 41 -0.78 -10.91 7.61
CA GLU A 41 0.38 -11.80 7.71
C GLU A 41 0.22 -13.00 6.79
N ALA A 42 1.26 -13.33 6.06
CA ALA A 42 1.30 -14.52 5.24
C ALA A 42 2.72 -14.96 4.95
N ALA A 43 2.95 -16.25 4.86
CA ALA A 43 4.17 -16.77 4.30
C ALA A 43 4.32 -16.39 2.80
N SER A 44 5.54 -16.54 2.26
CA SER A 44 5.77 -16.28 0.83
C SER A 44 4.87 -17.19 -0.04
N GLY A 45 4.31 -16.62 -1.11
CA GLY A 45 3.46 -17.37 -2.05
C GLY A 45 1.99 -17.57 -1.61
N HIS A 46 1.56 -17.01 -0.47
CA HIS A 46 0.18 -17.14 0.04
C HIS A 46 -0.79 -16.05 -0.44
N GLY A 47 -0.40 -15.21 -1.39
CA GLY A 47 -1.34 -14.31 -2.08
C GLY A 47 -1.34 -12.86 -1.61
N LYS A 48 -0.34 -12.36 -0.86
CA LYS A 48 -0.24 -10.94 -0.44
C LYS A 48 -0.32 -9.98 -1.63
N SER A 49 0.56 -10.16 -2.61
CA SER A 49 0.57 -9.32 -3.82
C SER A 49 -0.68 -9.54 -4.69
N THR A 50 -1.31 -10.73 -4.60
CA THR A 50 -2.61 -11.01 -5.22
C THR A 50 -3.70 -10.19 -4.57
N PHE A 51 -3.74 -10.12 -3.23
CA PHE A 51 -4.66 -9.27 -2.47
C PHE A 51 -4.53 -7.80 -2.90
N CYS A 52 -3.30 -7.26 -2.89
CA CYS A 52 -3.05 -5.90 -3.35
C CYS A 52 -3.49 -5.68 -4.80
N SER A 53 -3.25 -6.65 -5.68
CA SER A 53 -3.64 -6.56 -7.11
C SER A 53 -5.15 -6.55 -7.30
N TYR A 54 -5.91 -7.26 -6.47
CA TYR A 54 -7.39 -7.25 -6.52
C TYR A 54 -7.94 -5.90 -6.03
N VAL A 55 -7.42 -5.38 -4.92
CA VAL A 55 -7.81 -4.05 -4.43
C VAL A 55 -7.50 -2.95 -5.43
N LEU A 56 -6.42 -3.06 -6.20
CA LEU A 56 -6.05 -2.07 -7.22
C LEU A 56 -6.72 -2.30 -8.59
N GLY A 57 -7.48 -3.38 -8.73
CA GLY A 57 -8.12 -3.74 -10.00
C GLY A 57 -7.13 -4.11 -11.11
N TYR A 58 -5.92 -4.56 -10.75
CA TYR A 58 -4.95 -5.05 -11.73
C TYR A 58 -5.23 -6.48 -12.17
N ARG A 59 -5.92 -7.24 -11.32
CA ARG A 59 -6.32 -8.63 -11.58
C ARG A 59 -7.77 -8.83 -11.17
N GLN A 60 -8.47 -9.71 -11.89
CA GLN A 60 -9.88 -10.08 -11.66
C GLN A 60 -10.07 -11.61 -11.74
N ASP A 61 -8.98 -12.39 -11.63
CA ASP A 61 -8.97 -13.84 -11.71
C ASP A 61 -9.32 -14.46 -10.35
N TYR A 62 -10.52 -14.19 -9.87
CA TYR A 62 -11.09 -14.74 -8.63
C TYR A 62 -12.56 -15.09 -8.79
N GLN A 63 -13.06 -15.98 -7.94
CA GLN A 63 -14.49 -16.16 -7.67
C GLN A 63 -14.89 -15.27 -6.49
N GLY A 64 -16.17 -14.94 -6.36
CA GLY A 64 -16.67 -14.03 -5.35
C GLY A 64 -16.72 -12.59 -5.86
N THR A 65 -16.82 -11.63 -4.94
CA THR A 65 -16.99 -10.22 -5.28
C THR A 65 -16.10 -9.33 -4.42
N VAL A 66 -15.41 -8.39 -5.06
CA VAL A 66 -14.72 -7.29 -4.38
C VAL A 66 -15.51 -6.01 -4.60
N ARG A 67 -15.83 -5.29 -3.51
CA ARG A 67 -16.58 -4.02 -3.60
C ARG A 67 -15.83 -2.88 -2.97
N PHE A 68 -16.02 -1.70 -3.54
CA PHE A 68 -15.71 -0.41 -2.90
C PHE A 68 -17.05 0.25 -2.55
N ASP A 69 -17.27 0.46 -1.26
CA ASP A 69 -18.58 0.80 -0.70
C ASP A 69 -19.64 -0.23 -1.16
N ASN A 70 -20.54 0.14 -2.05
CA ASN A 70 -21.58 -0.74 -2.57
C ASN A 70 -21.36 -1.15 -4.04
N THR A 71 -20.26 -0.69 -4.67
CA THR A 71 -20.00 -0.92 -6.10
C THR A 71 -19.01 -2.06 -6.30
N ASP A 72 -19.37 -3.04 -7.11
CA ASP A 72 -18.46 -4.10 -7.54
C ASP A 72 -17.32 -3.50 -8.36
N VAL A 73 -16.08 -3.82 -8.03
CA VAL A 73 -14.89 -3.27 -8.70
C VAL A 73 -14.83 -3.68 -10.19
N CYS A 74 -15.49 -4.76 -10.58
CA CYS A 74 -15.58 -5.19 -11.98
C CYS A 74 -16.43 -4.26 -12.85
N MET A 75 -17.27 -3.42 -12.21
CA MET A 75 -18.15 -2.47 -12.92
C MET A 75 -17.45 -1.12 -13.18
N PHE A 76 -16.28 -0.87 -12.60
CA PHE A 76 -15.59 0.41 -12.79
C PHE A 76 -15.03 0.55 -14.20
N SER A 77 -15.37 1.67 -14.82
CA SER A 77 -14.75 2.12 -16.06
C SER A 77 -13.28 2.49 -15.86
N THR A 78 -12.54 2.59 -16.94
CA THR A 78 -11.14 3.05 -16.91
C THR A 78 -10.99 4.43 -16.24
N ALA A 79 -11.92 5.35 -16.49
CA ALA A 79 -11.91 6.70 -15.90
C ALA A 79 -12.11 6.66 -14.37
N GLU A 80 -13.01 5.82 -13.89
CA GLU A 80 -13.24 5.61 -12.45
C GLU A 80 -11.99 5.00 -11.79
N TRP A 81 -11.37 3.98 -12.41
CA TRP A 81 -10.11 3.42 -11.92
C TRP A 81 -8.97 4.44 -11.86
N VAL A 82 -8.85 5.32 -12.85
CA VAL A 82 -7.86 6.42 -12.82
C VAL A 82 -8.10 7.30 -11.60
N ASN A 83 -9.34 7.74 -11.38
CA ASN A 83 -9.69 8.58 -10.22
C ASN A 83 -9.45 7.86 -8.89
N ILE A 84 -9.84 6.59 -8.77
CA ILE A 84 -9.62 5.77 -7.57
C ILE A 84 -8.13 5.69 -7.23
N ARG A 85 -7.27 5.38 -8.22
CA ARG A 85 -5.82 5.26 -8.02
C ARG A 85 -5.11 6.59 -7.80
N GLN A 86 -5.71 7.69 -8.20
CA GLN A 86 -5.17 9.04 -7.94
C GLN A 86 -5.57 9.60 -6.58
N ARG A 87 -6.76 9.21 -6.05
CA ARG A 87 -7.36 9.92 -4.93
C ARG A 87 -7.86 9.06 -3.78
N CYS A 88 -8.11 7.77 -4.02
CA CYS A 88 -8.75 6.91 -3.01
C CYS A 88 -7.83 5.78 -2.53
N VAL A 89 -7.04 5.19 -3.41
CA VAL A 89 -6.16 4.07 -3.05
C VAL A 89 -4.72 4.40 -3.45
N SER A 90 -3.83 4.42 -2.47
CA SER A 90 -2.39 4.49 -2.72
C SER A 90 -1.72 3.17 -2.41
N GLN A 91 -0.58 2.90 -3.07
CA GLN A 91 0.19 1.67 -2.82
C GLN A 91 1.68 1.94 -2.77
N LEU A 92 2.31 1.37 -1.73
CA LEU A 92 3.73 1.06 -1.70
C LEU A 92 3.92 -0.39 -2.18
N PHE A 93 4.56 -0.55 -3.32
CA PHE A 93 4.81 -1.86 -3.93
C PHE A 93 6.04 -2.53 -3.31
N GLN A 94 6.03 -3.84 -3.19
CA GLN A 94 7.19 -4.63 -2.75
C GLN A 94 8.40 -4.41 -3.67
N GLU A 95 8.19 -4.36 -5.01
CA GLU A 95 9.25 -4.10 -6.00
C GLU A 95 9.60 -2.62 -6.14
N LEU A 96 9.09 -1.75 -5.27
CA LEU A 96 9.28 -0.29 -5.21
C LEU A 96 8.82 0.46 -6.46
N ARG A 97 9.01 -0.08 -7.67
CA ARG A 97 8.62 0.47 -8.99
C ARG A 97 9.08 1.92 -9.20
N LEU A 98 10.30 2.22 -8.75
CA LEU A 98 10.93 3.53 -8.97
C LEU A 98 11.57 3.60 -10.36
N PHE A 99 11.78 4.82 -10.83
CA PHE A 99 12.51 5.11 -12.06
C PHE A 99 13.99 5.37 -11.71
N PRO A 100 14.90 4.43 -12.03
CA PRO A 100 16.28 4.49 -11.54
C PRO A 100 17.09 5.67 -12.12
N GLU A 101 16.67 6.19 -13.28
CA GLU A 101 17.31 7.32 -13.96
C GLU A 101 16.95 8.67 -13.33
N LEU A 102 15.80 8.73 -12.64
CA LEU A 102 15.32 9.96 -11.99
C LEU A 102 15.92 10.08 -10.59
N THR A 103 15.98 11.31 -10.10
CA THR A 103 16.37 11.59 -8.72
C THR A 103 15.29 11.11 -7.73
N ALA A 104 15.64 11.06 -6.44
CA ALA A 104 14.70 10.71 -5.39
C ALA A 104 13.51 11.68 -5.36
N LEU A 105 13.77 12.99 -5.46
CA LEU A 105 12.72 14.02 -5.49
C LEU A 105 11.85 13.89 -6.74
N GLU A 106 12.43 13.71 -7.93
CA GLU A 106 11.67 13.53 -9.16
C GLU A 106 10.74 12.31 -9.10
N ASN A 107 11.21 11.18 -8.56
CA ASN A 107 10.36 10.01 -8.35
C ASN A 107 9.12 10.30 -7.47
N VAL A 108 9.28 11.09 -6.42
CA VAL A 108 8.18 11.52 -5.54
C VAL A 108 7.27 12.51 -6.27
N GLN A 109 7.86 13.50 -6.97
CA GLN A 109 7.12 14.54 -7.67
C GLN A 109 6.28 14.01 -8.85
N LEU A 110 6.70 12.95 -9.55
CA LEU A 110 5.89 12.32 -10.59
C LEU A 110 4.46 11.99 -10.10
N LYS A 111 4.32 11.54 -8.86
CA LYS A 111 3.02 11.22 -8.29
C LYS A 111 2.32 12.46 -7.73
N ASN A 112 3.08 13.33 -7.05
CA ASN A 112 2.53 14.55 -6.47
C ASN A 112 1.93 15.49 -7.52
N GLN A 113 2.54 15.60 -8.70
CA GLN A 113 2.06 16.42 -9.82
C GLN A 113 0.65 16.06 -10.31
N LEU A 114 0.20 14.82 -10.08
CA LEU A 114 -1.14 14.39 -10.47
C LEU A 114 -2.25 15.05 -9.64
N THR A 115 -1.94 15.47 -8.42
CA THR A 115 -2.94 15.99 -7.47
C THR A 115 -2.50 17.28 -6.77
N HIS A 116 -1.19 17.62 -6.81
CA HIS A 116 -0.57 18.72 -6.06
C HIS A 116 -0.93 18.68 -4.56
N PHE A 117 -1.01 17.48 -3.99
CA PHE A 117 -1.52 17.26 -2.64
C PHE A 117 -0.55 17.72 -1.55
N LYS A 118 0.75 17.53 -1.77
CA LYS A 118 1.78 17.93 -0.81
C LYS A 118 2.63 19.07 -1.35
N SER A 119 2.96 20.04 -0.47
CA SER A 119 3.94 21.08 -0.82
C SER A 119 5.35 20.48 -0.91
N GLU A 120 6.22 21.10 -1.69
CA GLU A 120 7.61 20.68 -1.77
C GLU A 120 8.30 20.79 -0.40
N THR A 121 7.98 21.81 0.38
CA THR A 121 8.51 21.97 1.75
C THR A 121 8.18 20.74 2.61
N GLN A 122 6.94 20.25 2.57
CA GLN A 122 6.53 19.06 3.32
C GLN A 122 7.23 17.80 2.82
N ILE A 123 7.41 17.67 1.50
CA ILE A 123 8.14 16.54 0.92
C ILE A 123 9.59 16.56 1.42
N ARG A 124 10.27 17.72 1.39
CA ARG A 124 11.65 17.86 1.88
C ARG A 124 11.77 17.54 3.37
N GLN A 125 10.82 17.97 4.19
CA GLN A 125 10.76 17.60 5.62
C GLN A 125 10.67 16.07 5.82
N TRP A 126 9.92 15.37 4.99
CA TRP A 126 9.84 13.92 5.03
C TRP A 126 11.15 13.23 4.63
N PHE A 127 11.91 13.79 3.66
CA PHE A 127 13.25 13.32 3.34
C PHE A 127 14.20 13.47 4.54
N GLU A 128 14.10 14.59 5.28
CA GLU A 128 14.88 14.81 6.52
C GLU A 128 14.47 13.81 7.60
N GLN A 129 13.18 13.67 7.85
CA GLN A 129 12.64 12.73 8.85
C GLN A 129 13.06 11.29 8.59
N LEU A 130 13.13 10.88 7.32
CA LEU A 130 13.57 9.55 6.92
C LEU A 130 15.12 9.42 6.81
N GLY A 131 15.89 10.47 7.14
CA GLY A 131 17.35 10.42 7.12
C GLY A 131 17.94 10.20 5.71
N ILE A 132 17.29 10.74 4.67
CA ILE A 132 17.75 10.67 3.28
C ILE A 132 17.76 12.05 2.59
N ALA A 133 17.83 13.14 3.36
CA ALA A 133 17.86 14.50 2.81
C ALA A 133 19.08 14.74 1.90
N ASP A 134 20.22 14.15 2.24
CA ASP A 134 21.45 14.21 1.44
C ASP A 134 21.35 13.47 0.10
N LYS A 135 20.31 12.69 -0.11
CA LYS A 135 20.04 11.89 -1.32
C LYS A 135 18.91 12.44 -2.17
N ILE A 136 18.36 13.60 -1.82
CA ILE A 136 17.16 14.13 -2.47
C ILE A 136 17.37 14.34 -3.99
N ASP A 137 18.57 14.78 -4.39
CA ASP A 137 18.97 15.01 -5.78
C ASP A 137 19.80 13.86 -6.36
N ALA A 138 19.99 12.75 -5.60
CA ALA A 138 20.69 11.58 -6.10
C ALA A 138 19.75 10.73 -6.98
N ARG A 139 20.28 10.14 -8.06
CA ARG A 139 19.56 9.18 -8.88
C ARG A 139 19.23 7.93 -8.07
N VAL A 140 18.00 7.49 -8.17
CA VAL A 140 17.51 6.32 -7.38
C VAL A 140 18.33 5.06 -7.68
N GLY A 141 18.77 4.86 -8.92
CA GLY A 141 19.64 3.73 -9.29
C GLY A 141 20.99 3.67 -8.58
N GLN A 142 21.43 4.76 -7.93
CA GLN A 142 22.68 4.86 -7.16
C GLN A 142 22.46 4.73 -5.65
N MET A 143 21.21 4.59 -5.20
CA MET A 143 20.82 4.49 -3.79
C MET A 143 20.82 3.04 -3.32
N SER A 144 21.07 2.81 -2.02
CA SER A 144 20.85 1.50 -1.42
C SER A 144 19.37 1.11 -1.46
N PHE A 145 19.07 -0.19 -1.41
CA PHE A 145 17.69 -0.66 -1.48
C PHE A 145 16.82 -0.08 -0.35
N GLY A 146 17.35 0.03 0.89
CA GLY A 146 16.63 0.67 2.00
C GLY A 146 16.40 2.17 1.79
N GLN A 147 17.30 2.89 1.11
CA GLN A 147 17.07 4.28 0.70
C GLN A 147 15.97 4.35 -0.36
N GLN A 148 16.02 3.48 -1.36
CA GLN A 148 14.98 3.37 -2.40
C GLN A 148 13.62 3.06 -1.77
N GLN A 149 13.56 2.17 -0.79
CA GLN A 149 12.31 1.82 -0.08
C GLN A 149 11.70 3.04 0.60
N ARG A 150 12.52 3.90 1.24
CA ARG A 150 12.05 5.16 1.84
C ARG A 150 11.53 6.13 0.77
N VAL A 151 12.19 6.27 -0.37
CA VAL A 151 11.70 7.08 -1.50
C VAL A 151 10.38 6.56 -2.05
N ALA A 152 10.24 5.24 -2.22
CA ALA A 152 9.00 4.62 -2.69
C ALA A 152 7.83 4.85 -1.73
N ALA A 153 8.10 4.81 -0.41
CA ALA A 153 7.11 5.14 0.60
C ALA A 153 6.69 6.61 0.51
N LEU A 154 7.62 7.56 0.40
CA LEU A 154 7.29 8.97 0.18
C LEU A 154 6.42 9.16 -1.07
N ARG A 155 6.76 8.49 -2.19
CA ARG A 155 5.96 8.53 -3.40
C ARG A 155 4.54 8.00 -3.19
N ALA A 156 4.34 7.02 -2.32
CA ALA A 156 3.00 6.53 -1.98
C ALA A 156 2.20 7.53 -1.12
N LEU A 157 2.87 8.34 -0.30
CA LEU A 157 2.23 9.26 0.64
C LEU A 157 1.87 10.64 0.04
N VAL A 158 2.43 11.03 -1.12
CA VAL A 158 2.24 12.36 -1.71
C VAL A 158 0.94 12.54 -2.49
N GLN A 159 -0.01 11.63 -2.38
CA GLN A 159 -1.34 11.76 -2.95
C GLN A 159 -2.41 11.67 -1.85
N PRO A 160 -3.63 12.19 -2.07
CA PRO A 160 -4.75 11.87 -1.20
C PRO A 160 -5.10 10.38 -1.31
N PHE A 161 -5.51 9.77 -0.20
CA PHE A 161 -6.01 8.39 -0.18
C PHE A 161 -7.01 8.16 0.95
N ASP A 162 -7.93 7.24 0.73
CA ASP A 162 -8.80 6.67 1.76
C ASP A 162 -8.19 5.37 2.30
N PHE A 163 -7.40 4.67 1.45
CA PHE A 163 -6.71 3.42 1.78
C PHE A 163 -5.26 3.46 1.26
N LEU A 164 -4.32 3.22 2.15
CA LEU A 164 -2.91 2.99 1.82
C LEU A 164 -2.60 1.50 1.97
N LEU A 165 -2.23 0.86 0.86
CA LEU A 165 -1.70 -0.50 0.84
C LEU A 165 -0.18 -0.44 0.90
N ALA A 166 0.43 -1.10 1.88
CA ALA A 166 1.87 -1.17 2.02
C ALA A 166 2.34 -2.64 2.00
N ASP A 167 2.86 -3.08 0.85
CA ASP A 167 3.33 -4.46 0.66
C ASP A 167 4.78 -4.59 1.13
N GLU A 168 4.98 -5.24 2.28
CA GLU A 168 6.28 -5.44 2.95
C GLU A 168 7.10 -4.14 3.14
N PRO A 169 6.53 -3.09 3.74
CA PRO A 169 7.07 -1.73 3.68
C PRO A 169 8.44 -1.56 4.34
N ILE A 170 8.87 -2.47 5.20
CA ILE A 170 10.09 -2.35 6.01
C ILE A 170 11.05 -3.55 5.85
N SER A 171 10.83 -4.40 4.84
CA SER A 171 11.58 -5.66 4.68
C SER A 171 13.10 -5.48 4.57
N HIS A 172 13.57 -4.34 4.10
CA HIS A 172 14.99 -4.04 3.86
C HIS A 172 15.51 -2.87 4.72
N LEU A 173 14.81 -2.55 5.81
CA LEU A 173 15.20 -1.52 6.74
C LEU A 173 15.71 -2.13 8.05
N ASP A 174 16.68 -1.48 8.67
CA ASP A 174 17.00 -1.71 10.07
C ASP A 174 15.84 -1.24 10.97
N ASP A 175 15.87 -1.60 12.23
CA ASP A 175 14.75 -1.39 13.14
C ASP A 175 14.46 0.10 13.37
N VAL A 176 15.49 0.95 13.43
CA VAL A 176 15.33 2.40 13.62
C VAL A 176 14.62 3.02 12.42
N ASN A 177 15.10 2.74 11.19
CA ASN A 177 14.48 3.24 9.97
C ASN A 177 13.08 2.66 9.76
N ALA A 178 12.85 1.40 10.14
CA ALA A 178 11.55 0.74 10.07
C ALA A 178 10.52 1.43 10.98
N GLU A 179 10.92 1.80 12.19
CA GLU A 179 10.04 2.52 13.14
C GLU A 179 9.70 3.92 12.64
N VAL A 180 10.70 4.67 12.17
CA VAL A 180 10.45 6.03 11.63
C VAL A 180 9.53 6.00 10.42
N LEU A 181 9.75 5.06 9.47
CA LEU A 181 8.89 4.92 8.30
C LEU A 181 7.48 4.47 8.69
N GLY A 182 7.36 3.49 9.59
CA GLY A 182 6.07 3.01 10.09
C GLY A 182 5.25 4.13 10.71
N LYS A 183 5.90 4.94 11.56
CA LYS A 183 5.28 6.11 12.19
C LYS A 183 4.84 7.14 11.15
N LEU A 184 5.67 7.48 10.17
CA LEU A 184 5.33 8.43 9.12
C LEU A 184 4.08 7.98 8.34
N MET A 185 4.03 6.70 7.94
CA MET A 185 2.85 6.14 7.25
C MET A 185 1.59 6.20 8.12
N ALA A 186 1.71 5.86 9.40
CA ALA A 186 0.60 5.88 10.33
C ALA A 186 0.09 7.30 10.61
N ASP A 187 1.00 8.25 10.80
CA ASP A 187 0.65 9.64 11.07
C ASP A 187 -0.04 10.28 9.85
N GLU A 188 0.47 10.02 8.64
CA GLU A 188 -0.15 10.52 7.41
C GLU A 188 -1.53 9.87 7.18
N ALA A 189 -1.68 8.56 7.40
CA ALA A 189 -2.98 7.90 7.30
C ALA A 189 -4.00 8.48 8.30
N LYS A 190 -3.60 8.71 9.54
CA LYS A 190 -4.44 9.37 10.56
C LYS A 190 -4.83 10.79 10.17
N GLN A 191 -3.88 11.57 9.65
CA GLN A 191 -4.14 12.95 9.22
C GLN A 191 -5.20 13.02 8.11
N GLN A 192 -5.20 12.02 7.21
CA GLN A 192 -6.19 11.91 6.13
C GLN A 192 -7.48 11.19 6.57
N GLY A 193 -7.57 10.69 7.81
CA GLY A 193 -8.66 9.82 8.25
C GLY A 193 -8.74 8.53 7.44
N ALA A 194 -7.61 8.06 6.95
CA ALA A 194 -7.48 6.94 6.01
C ALA A 194 -7.13 5.63 6.73
N THR A 195 -7.31 4.55 6.00
CA THR A 195 -6.94 3.19 6.41
C THR A 195 -5.53 2.87 5.97
N LEU A 196 -4.78 2.20 6.85
CA LEU A 196 -3.49 1.61 6.52
C LEU A 196 -3.61 0.07 6.53
N ILE A 197 -3.32 -0.56 5.40
CA ILE A 197 -3.27 -2.02 5.27
C ILE A 197 -1.82 -2.41 4.96
N ILE A 198 -1.19 -3.12 5.90
CA ILE A 198 0.18 -3.61 5.75
C ILE A 198 0.14 -5.10 5.49
N THR A 199 0.85 -5.57 4.47
CA THR A 199 1.13 -6.99 4.28
C THR A 199 2.55 -7.31 4.75
N SER A 200 2.76 -8.48 5.37
CA SER A 200 4.05 -8.86 5.94
C SER A 200 4.32 -10.37 5.87
N ILE A 201 5.61 -10.75 5.83
CA ILE A 201 6.11 -12.13 6.02
C ILE A 201 6.68 -12.30 7.44
N GLY A 202 6.30 -11.45 8.39
CA GLY A 202 6.76 -11.53 9.79
C GLY A 202 7.38 -10.25 10.31
N LYS A 203 8.12 -9.46 9.50
CA LYS A 203 8.62 -8.15 9.93
C LYS A 203 7.64 -7.05 9.50
N HIS A 204 7.03 -6.38 10.47
CA HIS A 204 6.11 -5.27 10.26
C HIS A 204 6.40 -4.12 11.23
N PRO A 205 6.01 -2.87 10.92
CA PRO A 205 6.13 -1.75 11.85
C PRO A 205 5.37 -2.02 13.15
N HIS A 206 5.94 -1.61 14.28
CA HIS A 206 5.29 -1.74 15.59
C HIS A 206 4.19 -0.67 15.75
N LEU A 207 3.04 -0.90 15.11
CA LEU A 207 1.85 -0.06 15.18
C LEU A 207 0.75 -0.76 15.96
N LEU A 208 -0.21 0.02 16.44
CA LEU A 208 -1.45 -0.53 16.97
C LEU A 208 -2.38 -0.86 15.80
N TYR A 209 -2.59 -2.15 15.53
CA TYR A 209 -3.50 -2.62 14.51
C TYR A 209 -4.87 -2.93 15.11
N ASP A 210 -5.94 -2.46 14.45
CA ASP A 210 -7.31 -2.79 14.83
C ASP A 210 -7.62 -4.28 14.56
N LYS A 211 -6.99 -4.86 13.54
CA LYS A 211 -7.15 -6.26 13.20
C LYS A 211 -5.89 -6.82 12.54
N THR A 212 -5.49 -8.03 12.96
CA THR A 212 -4.49 -8.86 12.28
C THR A 212 -5.18 -10.03 11.62
N LEU A 213 -4.87 -10.28 10.35
CA LEU A 213 -5.44 -11.30 9.49
C LEU A 213 -4.33 -12.20 8.96
N LYS A 214 -4.61 -13.49 8.82
CA LYS A 214 -3.71 -14.48 8.19
C LYS A 214 -4.21 -14.86 6.81
N LEU A 215 -3.31 -14.87 5.84
CA LEU A 215 -3.57 -15.35 4.49
C LEU A 215 -3.21 -16.83 4.34
#